data_150239654703a7df4dd1553d6c3150c2
#
_entry.id   150239654703a7df4dd1553d6c3150c2
#
_cell.length_a   1.000
_cell.length_b   1.000
_cell.length_c   1.000
_cell.angle_alpha   90.00
_cell.angle_beta   90.00
_cell.angle_gamma   90.00
#
_symmetry.space_group_name_H-M   'P 1'
#
loop_
_entity.id
_entity.type
_entity.pdbx_description
1 polymer ?
#
loop_
_entity_poly.entity_id
_entity_poly.type
_entity_poly.pdbx_seq_one_letter_code
_entity_poly.pdbx_strand_id
1 'polypeptide(L)'
;GSLISIKKNVKDIMLPSEEHGIEMFPMDFEEFLWAMGDEMLMPYIRMQFERRLPMGTFHRRAMDYFRQYLIVGGMPQAVSKYVETRDFDKVDEVKRDILALYRNDIRKYADNQETKVAAIFEEISGQLQKHEKKFLLSALQSEARMRDYSQAFFWLSDAKIINCCYNSTEPSIGLKLNEERTTLKCYM
;
A
#
# COMPACT_ATOMS: atom_id res chain seq x y z
N GLY A 1 -9.70 3.78 -12.25
CA GLY A 1 -8.76 4.68 -11.56
C GLY A 1 -8.92 4.57 -10.05
N SER A 2 -7.88 4.95 -9.31
CA SER A 2 -7.79 4.83 -7.85
C SER A 2 -8.91 5.54 -7.06
N LEU A 3 -9.61 6.49 -7.68
CA LEU A 3 -10.67 7.28 -7.04
C LEU A 3 -12.09 6.89 -7.48
N ILE A 4 -12.25 5.79 -8.20
CA ILE A 4 -13.59 5.30 -8.62
C ILE A 4 -14.43 4.90 -7.41
N SER A 5 -13.83 4.35 -6.36
CA SER A 5 -14.53 3.95 -5.13
C SER A 5 -15.12 5.11 -4.35
N ILE A 6 -14.62 6.33 -4.54
CA ILE A 6 -15.13 7.50 -3.84
C ILE A 6 -16.52 7.83 -4.39
N LYS A 7 -17.56 7.62 -3.59
CA LYS A 7 -18.97 7.82 -3.94
C LYS A 7 -19.27 9.16 -4.64
N LYS A 8 -18.48 10.20 -4.37
CA LYS A 8 -18.62 11.51 -5.01
C LYS A 8 -18.34 11.49 -6.50
N ASN A 9 -17.44 10.61 -6.95
CA ASN A 9 -17.07 10.51 -8.37
C ASN A 9 -18.06 9.67 -9.17
N VAL A 10 -18.96 8.93 -8.49
CA VAL A 10 -19.95 8.02 -9.09
C VAL A 10 -21.40 8.37 -8.68
N LYS A 11 -21.65 9.59 -8.20
CA LYS A 11 -22.96 10.01 -7.67
C LYS A 11 -24.14 9.76 -8.62
N ASP A 12 -23.90 9.79 -9.91
CA ASP A 12 -24.93 9.66 -10.95
C ASP A 12 -24.85 8.35 -11.73
N ILE A 13 -23.96 7.44 -11.33
CA ILE A 13 -23.85 6.12 -11.96
C ILE A 13 -24.57 5.11 -11.08
N MET A 14 -25.80 4.75 -11.48
CA MET A 14 -26.44 3.54 -10.97
C MET A 14 -25.69 2.34 -11.54
N LEU A 15 -24.95 1.63 -10.68
CA LEU A 15 -24.37 0.35 -11.05
C LEU A 15 -25.48 -0.67 -11.22
N PRO A 16 -25.65 -1.29 -12.40
CA PRO A 16 -26.63 -2.37 -12.58
C PRO A 16 -26.35 -3.50 -11.61
N SER A 17 -27.39 -4.20 -11.18
CA SER A 17 -27.27 -5.36 -10.28
C SER A 17 -26.45 -6.53 -10.85
N GLU A 18 -26.07 -6.45 -12.12
CA GLU A 18 -25.31 -7.45 -12.87
C GLU A 18 -23.81 -7.09 -12.94
N GLU A 19 -23.36 -6.02 -12.29
CA GLU A 19 -21.94 -5.67 -12.25
C GLU A 19 -21.15 -6.57 -11.30
N HIS A 20 -20.03 -7.08 -11.79
CA HIS A 20 -19.03 -7.78 -10.99
C HIS A 20 -17.82 -6.88 -10.78
N GLY A 21 -17.67 -6.36 -9.57
CA GLY A 21 -16.51 -5.51 -9.20
C GLY A 21 -15.25 -6.34 -8.99
N ILE A 22 -14.20 -6.04 -9.73
CA ILE A 22 -12.87 -6.63 -9.54
C ILE A 22 -11.94 -5.57 -8.95
N GLU A 23 -11.38 -5.84 -7.78
CA GLU A 23 -10.32 -5.00 -7.21
C GLU A 23 -8.96 -5.35 -7.83
N MET A 24 -8.26 -4.35 -8.36
CA MET A 24 -6.86 -4.49 -8.78
C MET A 24 -5.95 -3.90 -7.71
N PHE A 25 -5.03 -4.72 -7.25
CA PHE A 25 -3.97 -4.33 -6.32
C PHE A 25 -2.65 -4.06 -7.08
N PRO A 26 -1.66 -3.40 -6.46
CA PRO A 26 -0.30 -3.40 -6.97
C PRO A 26 0.21 -4.83 -7.17
N MET A 27 1.14 -5.01 -8.09
CA MET A 27 1.76 -6.32 -8.37
C MET A 27 2.39 -6.88 -7.11
N ASP A 28 2.15 -8.15 -6.84
CA ASP A 28 2.84 -8.88 -5.78
C ASP A 28 4.25 -9.35 -6.20
N PHE A 29 4.94 -10.06 -5.32
CA PHE A 29 6.30 -10.53 -5.61
C PHE A 29 6.32 -11.59 -6.72
N GLU A 30 5.30 -12.42 -6.83
CA GLU A 30 5.19 -13.42 -7.90
C GLU A 30 5.00 -12.76 -9.27
N GLU A 31 4.10 -11.78 -9.35
CA GLU A 31 3.86 -11.00 -10.58
C GLU A 31 5.11 -10.17 -10.96
N PHE A 32 5.84 -9.65 -9.98
CA PHE A 32 7.14 -9.01 -10.22
C PHE A 32 8.15 -10.00 -10.83
N LEU A 33 8.22 -11.23 -10.31
CA LEU A 33 9.09 -12.27 -10.89
C LEU A 33 8.72 -12.59 -12.34
N TRP A 34 7.43 -12.67 -12.65
CA TRP A 34 6.97 -12.86 -14.04
C TRP A 34 7.40 -11.71 -14.94
N ALA A 35 7.25 -10.48 -14.49
CA ALA A 35 7.71 -9.31 -15.23
C ALA A 35 9.24 -9.32 -15.45
N MET A 36 9.98 -9.91 -14.51
CA MET A 36 11.43 -10.11 -14.62
C MET A 36 11.83 -11.29 -15.50
N GLY A 37 10.86 -12.09 -15.99
CA GLY A 37 11.07 -13.28 -16.82
C GLY A 37 11.39 -14.56 -16.02
N ASP A 38 11.10 -14.59 -14.73
CA ASP A 38 11.35 -15.74 -13.86
C ASP A 38 10.04 -16.34 -13.32
N GLU A 39 9.38 -17.14 -14.14
CA GLU A 39 8.13 -17.81 -13.76
C GLU A 39 8.33 -19.04 -12.86
N MET A 40 9.56 -19.56 -12.78
CA MET A 40 9.85 -20.82 -12.09
C MET A 40 10.21 -20.65 -10.61
N LEU A 41 10.68 -19.48 -10.24
CA LEU A 41 11.19 -19.27 -8.88
C LEU A 41 10.11 -19.34 -7.81
N MET A 42 8.93 -18.77 -8.05
CA MET A 42 7.86 -18.79 -7.05
C MET A 42 7.26 -20.19 -6.83
N PRO A 43 6.96 -21.00 -7.85
CA PRO A 43 6.60 -22.41 -7.66
C PRO A 43 7.65 -23.18 -6.87
N TYR A 44 8.94 -22.93 -7.11
CA TYR A 44 10.02 -23.56 -6.35
C TYR A 44 10.02 -23.13 -4.88
N ILE A 45 9.84 -21.84 -4.59
CA ILE A 45 9.72 -21.33 -3.21
C ILE A 45 8.57 -22.02 -2.49
N ARG A 46 7.39 -22.10 -3.11
CA ARG A 46 6.19 -22.76 -2.53
C ARG A 46 6.46 -24.23 -2.25
N MET A 47 7.04 -24.95 -3.19
CA MET A 47 7.41 -26.36 -3.02
C MET A 47 8.35 -26.57 -1.82
N GLN A 48 9.39 -25.74 -1.69
CA GLN A 48 10.32 -25.84 -0.56
C GLN A 48 9.67 -25.48 0.77
N PHE A 49 8.80 -24.50 0.79
CA PHE A 49 8.02 -24.12 1.97
C PHE A 49 7.10 -25.24 2.45
N GLU A 50 6.34 -25.88 1.55
CA GLU A 50 5.46 -27.02 1.85
C GLU A 50 6.24 -28.21 2.39
N ARG A 51 7.40 -28.48 1.81
CA ARG A 51 8.30 -29.56 2.25
C ARG A 51 9.13 -29.20 3.48
N ARG A 52 9.09 -27.96 3.95
CA ARG A 52 9.92 -27.43 5.04
C ARG A 52 11.43 -27.66 4.80
N LEU A 53 11.86 -27.51 3.56
CA LEU A 53 13.25 -27.67 3.15
C LEU A 53 13.89 -26.30 2.84
N PRO A 54 15.20 -26.16 3.08
CA PRO A 54 15.92 -24.95 2.70
C PRO A 54 15.98 -24.80 1.18
N MET A 55 16.00 -23.56 0.72
CA MET A 55 16.05 -23.24 -0.72
C MET A 55 17.43 -23.53 -1.38
N GLY A 56 18.44 -23.83 -0.60
CA GLY A 56 19.77 -24.12 -1.12
C GLY A 56 20.35 -22.97 -1.95
N THR A 57 20.89 -23.30 -3.12
CA THR A 57 21.54 -22.33 -4.03
C THR A 57 20.59 -21.25 -4.56
N PHE A 58 19.28 -21.52 -4.63
CA PHE A 58 18.28 -20.56 -5.11
C PHE A 58 17.94 -19.48 -4.09
N HIS A 59 18.32 -19.66 -2.81
CA HIS A 59 18.03 -18.66 -1.78
C HIS A 59 18.61 -17.28 -2.11
N ARG A 60 19.88 -17.22 -2.56
CA ARG A 60 20.52 -15.96 -2.94
C ARG A 60 19.73 -15.25 -4.05
N ARG A 61 19.38 -15.96 -5.12
CA ARG A 61 18.63 -15.43 -6.25
C ARG A 61 17.26 -14.89 -5.81
N ALA A 62 16.53 -15.64 -4.99
CA ALA A 62 15.24 -15.20 -4.45
C ALA A 62 15.37 -13.92 -3.61
N MET A 63 16.37 -13.85 -2.74
CA MET A 63 16.62 -12.68 -1.92
C MET A 63 17.07 -11.47 -2.74
N ASP A 64 17.82 -11.66 -3.82
CA ASP A 64 18.21 -10.56 -4.70
C ASP A 64 17.01 -9.98 -5.45
N TYR A 65 16.10 -10.81 -5.97
CA TYR A 65 14.85 -10.35 -6.55
C TYR A 65 13.93 -9.70 -5.51
N PHE A 66 13.86 -10.26 -4.31
CA PHE A 66 13.04 -9.69 -3.25
C PHE A 66 13.52 -8.30 -2.82
N ARG A 67 14.84 -8.07 -2.72
CA ARG A 67 15.39 -6.74 -2.46
C ARG A 67 15.08 -5.76 -3.58
N GLN A 68 15.16 -6.19 -4.85
CA GLN A 68 14.77 -5.38 -5.99
C GLN A 68 13.29 -5.00 -5.91
N TYR A 69 12.42 -5.97 -5.60
CA TYR A 69 10.99 -5.74 -5.42
C TYR A 69 10.70 -4.75 -4.28
N LEU A 70 11.41 -4.84 -3.15
CA LEU A 70 11.26 -3.88 -2.05
C LEU A 70 11.64 -2.45 -2.45
N ILE A 71 12.57 -2.28 -3.39
CA ILE A 71 12.98 -0.95 -3.88
C ILE A 71 12.01 -0.47 -4.97
N VAL A 72 11.68 -1.32 -5.94
CA VAL A 72 10.82 -0.96 -7.09
C VAL A 72 9.36 -0.80 -6.67
N GLY A 73 8.88 -1.69 -5.80
CA GLY A 73 7.47 -1.80 -5.42
C GLY A 73 6.62 -2.53 -6.46
N GLY A 74 5.31 -2.57 -6.22
CA GLY A 74 4.34 -3.28 -7.06
C GLY A 74 3.58 -2.40 -8.05
N MET A 75 3.89 -1.11 -8.20
CA MET A 75 3.20 -0.25 -9.17
C MET A 75 3.62 -0.64 -10.60
N PRO A 76 2.67 -1.05 -11.48
CA PRO A 76 3.00 -1.58 -12.80
C PRO A 76 3.90 -0.66 -13.64
N GLN A 77 3.68 0.66 -13.56
CA GLN A 77 4.49 1.65 -14.27
C GLN A 77 5.95 1.65 -13.77
N ALA A 78 6.16 1.51 -12.46
CA ALA A 78 7.50 1.44 -11.85
C ALA A 78 8.20 0.11 -12.22
N VAL A 79 7.45 -1.01 -12.19
CA VAL A 79 7.97 -2.33 -12.58
C VAL A 79 8.36 -2.34 -14.05
N SER A 80 7.50 -1.83 -14.96
CA SER A 80 7.80 -1.72 -16.39
C SER A 80 9.08 -0.92 -16.64
N LYS A 81 9.22 0.24 -15.97
CA LYS A 81 10.42 1.07 -16.08
C LYS A 81 11.67 0.33 -15.61
N TYR A 82 11.58 -0.43 -14.53
CA TYR A 82 12.69 -1.23 -14.05
C TYR A 82 13.07 -2.38 -15.01
N VAL A 83 12.07 -3.07 -15.55
CA VAL A 83 12.30 -4.15 -16.54
C VAL A 83 13.04 -3.62 -17.76
N GLU A 84 12.64 -2.43 -18.27
CA GLU A 84 13.25 -1.80 -19.44
C GLU A 84 14.67 -1.29 -19.19
N THR A 85 14.93 -0.67 -18.04
CA THR A 85 16.15 0.12 -17.83
C THR A 85 17.15 -0.50 -16.86
N ARG A 86 16.68 -1.34 -15.93
CA ARG A 86 17.45 -1.87 -14.79
C ARG A 86 18.09 -0.77 -13.94
N ASP A 87 17.48 0.40 -13.92
CA ASP A 87 17.97 1.63 -13.31
C ASP A 87 16.99 2.09 -12.22
N PHE A 88 17.44 2.10 -10.97
CA PHE A 88 16.63 2.50 -9.82
C PHE A 88 16.35 4.01 -9.79
N ASP A 89 17.22 4.85 -10.33
CA ASP A 89 17.01 6.30 -10.36
C ASP A 89 15.83 6.64 -11.28
N LYS A 90 15.71 5.97 -12.43
CA LYS A 90 14.56 6.12 -13.33
C LYS A 90 13.25 5.59 -12.72
N VAL A 91 13.33 4.55 -11.90
CA VAL A 91 12.18 4.05 -11.14
C VAL A 91 11.75 5.07 -10.09
N ASP A 92 12.70 5.70 -9.41
CA ASP A 92 12.41 6.73 -8.41
C ASP A 92 11.72 7.96 -9.03
N GLU A 93 12.13 8.39 -10.24
CA GLU A 93 11.42 9.43 -10.99
C GLU A 93 9.95 9.06 -11.21
N VAL A 94 9.66 7.86 -11.70
CA VAL A 94 8.29 7.36 -11.90
C VAL A 94 7.50 7.35 -10.58
N LYS A 95 8.11 6.90 -9.49
CA LYS A 95 7.46 6.89 -8.17
C LYS A 95 7.15 8.29 -7.65
N ARG A 96 8.05 9.25 -7.87
CA ARG A 96 7.79 10.67 -7.54
C ARG A 96 6.62 11.24 -8.32
N ASP A 97 6.51 10.91 -9.60
CA ASP A 97 5.39 11.33 -10.43
C ASP A 97 4.06 10.74 -9.92
N ILE A 98 4.04 9.47 -9.54
CA ILE A 98 2.87 8.82 -8.93
C ILE A 98 2.48 9.52 -7.62
N LEU A 99 3.45 9.82 -6.74
CA LEU A 99 3.19 10.54 -5.50
C LEU A 99 2.67 11.97 -5.75
N ALA A 100 3.17 12.64 -6.79
CA ALA A 100 2.66 13.96 -7.19
C ALA A 100 1.21 13.88 -7.68
N LEU A 101 0.84 12.83 -8.41
CA LEU A 101 -0.55 12.58 -8.81
C LEU A 101 -1.45 12.38 -7.58
N TYR A 102 -1.04 11.59 -6.60
CA TYR A 102 -1.81 11.39 -5.36
C TYR A 102 -1.99 12.70 -4.59
N ARG A 103 -0.96 13.55 -4.49
CA ARG A 103 -1.08 14.89 -3.89
C ARG A 103 -2.10 15.77 -4.61
N ASN A 104 -2.12 15.74 -5.92
CA ASN A 104 -3.09 16.47 -6.73
C ASN A 104 -4.51 15.94 -6.53
N ASP A 105 -4.67 14.63 -6.45
CA ASP A 105 -5.96 13.98 -6.20
C ASP A 105 -6.49 14.32 -4.80
N ILE A 106 -5.64 14.33 -3.78
CA ILE A 106 -6.00 14.77 -2.43
C ILE A 106 -6.54 16.19 -2.46
N ARG A 107 -5.83 17.13 -3.09
CA ARG A 107 -6.26 18.53 -3.20
C ARG A 107 -7.60 18.70 -3.90
N LYS A 108 -7.88 17.86 -4.92
CA LYS A 108 -9.07 17.96 -5.75
C LYS A 108 -10.30 17.31 -5.14
N TYR A 109 -10.13 16.21 -4.39
CA TYR A 109 -11.23 15.33 -4.03
C TYR A 109 -11.46 15.15 -2.52
N ALA A 110 -10.56 15.62 -1.65
CA ALA A 110 -10.66 15.39 -0.21
C ALA A 110 -11.63 16.33 0.54
N ASP A 111 -12.43 17.13 -0.14
CA ASP A 111 -13.53 18.00 0.37
C ASP A 111 -13.48 18.34 1.87
N ASN A 112 -13.09 19.56 2.20
CA ASN A 112 -12.99 20.07 3.58
C ASN A 112 -12.07 19.26 4.52
N GLN A 113 -11.39 18.25 4.00
CA GLN A 113 -10.42 17.42 4.73
C GLN A 113 -9.02 17.49 4.11
N GLU A 114 -8.80 18.31 3.07
CA GLU A 114 -7.57 18.35 2.28
C GLU A 114 -6.33 18.48 3.16
N THR A 115 -6.38 19.42 4.12
CA THR A 115 -5.24 19.69 5.02
C THR A 115 -4.92 18.47 5.89
N LYS A 116 -5.94 17.81 6.45
CA LYS A 116 -5.73 16.64 7.32
C LYS A 116 -5.30 15.41 6.52
N VAL A 117 -5.90 15.19 5.36
CA VAL A 117 -5.54 14.09 4.45
C VAL A 117 -4.11 14.26 3.95
N ALA A 118 -3.74 15.47 3.52
CA ALA A 118 -2.38 15.77 3.09
C ALA A 118 -1.37 15.60 4.22
N ALA A 119 -1.68 16.08 5.44
CA ALA A 119 -0.80 15.94 6.60
C ALA A 119 -0.53 14.47 6.94
N ILE A 120 -1.57 13.61 6.95
CA ILE A 120 -1.39 12.16 7.14
C ILE A 120 -0.51 11.59 6.05
N PHE A 121 -0.81 11.86 4.78
CA PHE A 121 -0.10 11.32 3.63
C PHE A 121 1.40 11.64 3.66
N GLU A 122 1.76 12.89 3.95
CA GLU A 122 3.17 13.31 4.01
C GLU A 122 3.91 12.70 5.22
N GLU A 123 3.22 12.44 6.33
CA GLU A 123 3.84 11.94 7.55
C GLU A 123 4.11 10.42 7.51
N ILE A 124 3.42 9.64 6.67
CA ILE A 124 3.53 8.17 6.64
C ILE A 124 4.97 7.69 6.48
N SER A 125 5.73 8.24 5.55
CA SER A 125 7.09 7.81 5.29
C SER A 125 8.01 8.05 6.49
N GLY A 126 7.86 9.18 7.18
CA GLY A 126 8.59 9.50 8.40
C GLY A 126 8.24 8.56 9.55
N GLN A 127 6.96 8.21 9.69
CA GLN A 127 6.51 7.28 10.75
C GLN A 127 7.02 5.85 10.51
N LEU A 128 7.05 5.39 9.27
CA LEU A 128 7.54 4.06 8.91
C LEU A 128 9.06 3.89 9.11
N GLN A 129 9.83 4.97 9.15
CA GLN A 129 11.26 4.94 9.46
C GLN A 129 11.54 4.73 10.96
N LYS A 130 10.56 5.02 11.83
CA LYS A 130 10.70 4.80 13.28
C LYS A 130 10.71 3.32 13.62
N HIS A 131 11.39 2.94 14.71
CA HIS A 131 11.50 1.54 15.13
C HIS A 131 10.15 0.87 15.33
N GLU A 132 9.22 1.51 16.03
CA GLU A 132 7.89 0.94 16.33
C GLU A 132 6.91 1.00 15.15
N LYS A 133 7.17 1.83 14.15
CA LYS A 133 6.29 2.04 12.98
C LYS A 133 4.83 2.34 13.34
N LYS A 134 4.56 2.72 14.59
CA LYS A 134 3.24 3.18 15.04
C LYS A 134 3.00 4.59 14.53
N PHE A 135 1.83 4.84 13.95
CA PHE A 135 1.47 6.18 13.51
C PHE A 135 1.08 7.04 14.73
N LEU A 136 1.89 8.04 15.03
CA LEU A 136 1.69 8.95 16.14
C LEU A 136 0.99 10.24 15.65
N LEU A 137 -0.25 10.44 16.08
CA LEU A 137 -1.02 11.63 15.72
C LEU A 137 -0.38 12.93 16.22
N SER A 138 0.37 12.88 17.32
CA SER A 138 1.12 14.03 17.84
C SER A 138 2.16 14.58 16.88
N ALA A 139 2.57 13.82 15.85
CA ALA A 139 3.43 14.32 14.78
C ALA A 139 2.68 15.26 13.82
N LEU A 140 1.35 15.11 13.69
CA LEU A 140 0.51 16.01 12.91
C LEU A 140 0.21 17.30 13.66
N GLN A 141 -0.14 17.17 14.95
CA GLN A 141 -0.43 18.27 15.85
C GLN A 141 -0.33 17.79 17.31
N SER A 142 0.21 18.61 18.22
CA SER A 142 0.49 18.22 19.62
C SER A 142 -0.71 17.62 20.36
N GLU A 143 -1.91 18.11 20.11
CA GLU A 143 -3.16 17.66 20.75
C GLU A 143 -4.08 16.85 19.82
N ALA A 144 -3.53 16.35 18.69
CA ALA A 144 -4.33 15.60 17.71
C ALA A 144 -4.93 14.34 18.34
N ARG A 145 -6.23 14.13 18.13
CA ARG A 145 -6.97 12.97 18.58
C ARG A 145 -7.49 12.18 17.38
N MET A 146 -7.59 10.86 17.52
CA MET A 146 -8.06 9.99 16.44
C MET A 146 -9.45 10.41 15.91
N ARG A 147 -10.36 10.84 16.77
CA ARG A 147 -11.69 11.31 16.35
C ARG A 147 -11.65 12.46 15.33
N ASP A 148 -10.61 13.32 15.40
CA ASP A 148 -10.50 14.51 14.57
C ASP A 148 -9.90 14.19 13.19
N TYR A 149 -9.24 13.03 13.05
CA TYR A 149 -8.55 12.54 11.85
C TYR A 149 -9.16 11.26 11.25
N SER A 150 -10.12 10.62 11.94
CA SER A 150 -10.73 9.35 11.51
C SER A 150 -11.30 9.42 10.09
N GLN A 151 -11.95 10.51 9.74
CA GLN A 151 -12.51 10.72 8.40
C GLN A 151 -11.43 10.85 7.34
N ALA A 152 -10.29 11.48 7.66
CA ALA A 152 -9.17 11.61 6.74
C ALA A 152 -8.46 10.26 6.50
N PHE A 153 -8.27 9.44 7.55
CA PHE A 153 -7.79 8.07 7.40
C PHE A 153 -8.75 7.20 6.58
N PHE A 154 -10.06 7.33 6.85
CA PHE A 154 -11.08 6.63 6.08
C PHE A 154 -11.01 7.01 4.60
N TRP A 155 -10.90 8.29 4.28
CA TRP A 155 -10.79 8.77 2.90
C TRP A 155 -9.57 8.18 2.18
N LEU A 156 -8.38 8.22 2.81
CA LEU A 156 -7.15 7.65 2.24
C LEU A 156 -7.24 6.14 2.03
N SER A 157 -7.87 5.43 2.98
CA SER A 157 -8.06 3.99 2.89
C SER A 157 -9.10 3.61 1.82
N ASP A 158 -10.21 4.35 1.72
CA ASP A 158 -11.24 4.15 0.70
C ASP A 158 -10.71 4.46 -0.71
N ALA A 159 -9.85 5.47 -0.83
CA ALA A 159 -9.12 5.78 -2.05
C ALA A 159 -8.03 4.75 -2.40
N LYS A 160 -7.81 3.72 -1.56
CA LYS A 160 -6.75 2.70 -1.73
C LYS A 160 -5.34 3.28 -1.82
N ILE A 161 -5.13 4.44 -1.23
CA ILE A 161 -3.81 5.09 -1.16
C ILE A 161 -3.00 4.54 0.01
N ILE A 162 -3.69 4.20 1.12
CA ILE A 162 -3.06 3.66 2.32
C ILE A 162 -3.72 2.37 2.80
N ASN A 163 -2.92 1.57 3.49
CA ASN A 163 -3.38 0.42 4.26
C ASN A 163 -3.20 0.70 5.76
N CYS A 164 -4.29 0.69 6.51
CA CYS A 164 -4.28 0.82 7.97
C CYS A 164 -4.29 -0.55 8.63
N CYS A 165 -3.30 -0.81 9.48
CA CYS A 165 -3.20 -2.01 10.30
C CYS A 165 -3.41 -1.62 11.76
N TYR A 166 -4.50 -2.10 12.36
CA TYR A 166 -4.88 -1.83 13.75
C TYR A 166 -4.36 -2.91 14.67
N ASN A 167 -4.12 -2.54 15.92
CA ASN A 167 -3.81 -3.52 16.96
C ASN A 167 -5.07 -4.28 17.37
N SER A 168 -4.90 -5.54 17.83
CA SER A 168 -5.96 -6.30 18.47
C SER A 168 -5.58 -6.60 19.92
N THR A 169 -6.49 -6.35 20.84
CA THR A 169 -6.26 -6.58 22.26
C THR A 169 -6.33 -8.06 22.62
N GLU A 170 -7.05 -8.85 21.83
CA GLU A 170 -7.17 -10.30 22.03
C GLU A 170 -7.00 -11.05 20.70
N PRO A 171 -6.12 -12.07 20.62
CA PRO A 171 -5.92 -12.90 19.45
C PRO A 171 -7.01 -13.99 19.31
N SER A 172 -8.28 -13.59 19.28
CA SER A 172 -9.44 -14.49 19.14
C SER A 172 -9.97 -14.51 17.72
N ILE A 173 -10.90 -15.44 17.41
CA ILE A 173 -11.57 -15.57 16.11
C ILE A 173 -12.37 -14.30 15.75
N GLY A 174 -12.40 -13.31 16.35
CA GLY A 174 -13.07 -12.04 16.03
C GLY A 174 -12.12 -10.86 16.12
N LEU A 175 -10.95 -10.93 15.50
CA LEU A 175 -9.93 -9.87 15.55
C LEU A 175 -10.50 -8.46 15.37
N LYS A 176 -11.48 -8.31 14.47
CA LYS A 176 -12.15 -7.04 14.19
C LYS A 176 -13.02 -6.55 15.36
N LEU A 177 -13.51 -7.43 16.22
CA LEU A 177 -14.29 -7.07 17.41
C LEU A 177 -13.40 -6.48 18.52
N ASN A 178 -12.14 -6.91 18.54
CA ASN A 178 -11.13 -6.51 19.52
C ASN A 178 -10.13 -5.48 18.96
N GLU A 179 -10.51 -4.80 17.89
CA GLU A 179 -9.68 -3.81 17.19
C GLU A 179 -9.51 -2.55 18.03
N GLU A 180 -8.27 -2.20 18.32
CA GLU A 180 -7.90 -0.95 18.98
C GLU A 180 -7.62 0.15 17.94
N ARG A 181 -8.64 0.94 17.60
CA ARG A 181 -8.57 1.97 16.56
C ARG A 181 -7.68 3.17 16.89
N THR A 182 -7.27 3.31 18.15
CA THR A 182 -6.38 4.39 18.58
C THR A 182 -4.90 4.09 18.30
N THR A 183 -4.59 2.82 18.06
CA THR A 183 -3.23 2.34 17.81
C THR A 183 -3.16 1.69 16.44
N LEU A 184 -2.60 2.39 15.46
CA LEU A 184 -2.50 1.89 14.10
C LEU A 184 -1.09 2.04 13.51
N LYS A 185 -0.78 1.20 12.55
CA LYS A 185 0.31 1.39 11.58
C LYS A 185 -0.31 1.73 10.23
N CYS A 186 0.33 2.62 9.50
CA CYS A 186 -0.15 3.08 8.22
C CYS A 186 0.93 2.83 7.16
N TYR A 187 0.57 2.13 6.11
CA TYR A 187 1.45 1.79 4.99
C TYR A 187 0.89 2.38 3.70
N MET A 188 1.79 2.73 2.78
CA MET A 188 1.47 3.22 1.45
C MET A 188 1.77 2.15 0.40
#